data_e7f93070c77d1e8e3195a588ea038712
#
_entry.id   e7f93070c77d1e8e3195a588ea038712
#
_cell.length_a   1.000
_cell.length_b   1.000
_cell.length_c   1.000
_cell.angle_alpha   90.00
_cell.angle_beta   90.00
_cell.angle_gamma   90.00
#
_symmetry.space_group_name_H-M   'P 1'
#
loop_
_entity.id
_entity.type
_entity.pdbx_description
1 polymer ?
#
loop_
_entity_poly.entity_id
_entity_poly.type
_entity_poly.pdbx_seq_one_letter_code
_entity_poly.pdbx_strand_id
1 'polypeptide(L)'
;IAVTKNQRYAIIPVTLSNDGDICKQLIVDEQDFPALAKNGLHSEKELNEIETITGRSLSEITKLGRPNGLSQAGFMAADEDILSVIKGDNRIVRELGLTHPELAKPLFHVLNMMDADLSLNRWNMERHRWENIKYFFYNDQTVFVDAEDTKGGQKSIFDDNIEGAFYIRLWHEFDEEELYFLQEKYGHLSATQFDTLKTLLSVIHTGEMEPQYIMRYGFYEGHTFWRTDPIAISFIFGLKTLADIEKTYPGKLVYMLTNHFTHATK
;
A
#
# COMPACT_ATOMS: atom_id res chain seq x y z
N ILE A 1 23.11 -13.47 -1.23
CA ILE A 1 21.71 -13.47 -1.70
C ILE A 1 21.16 -14.86 -1.42
N ALA A 2 20.40 -15.03 -0.36
CA ALA A 2 19.64 -16.26 -0.14
C ALA A 2 18.33 -16.14 -0.92
N VAL A 3 18.34 -16.54 -2.18
CA VAL A 3 17.10 -16.74 -2.92
C VAL A 3 16.54 -18.07 -2.42
N THR A 4 15.49 -18.02 -1.62
CA THR A 4 14.74 -19.23 -1.32
C THR A 4 14.15 -19.76 -2.63
N LYS A 5 14.20 -21.08 -2.82
CA LYS A 5 13.94 -21.80 -4.07
C LYS A 5 12.58 -21.51 -4.74
N ASN A 6 11.68 -20.77 -4.09
CA ASN A 6 10.30 -20.54 -4.50
C ASN A 6 9.94 -19.05 -4.69
N GLN A 7 10.87 -18.13 -4.45
CA GLN A 7 10.64 -16.71 -4.70
C GLN A 7 11.53 -16.27 -5.86
N ARG A 8 10.92 -16.02 -7.00
CA ARG A 8 11.62 -15.49 -8.17
C ARG A 8 11.41 -13.98 -8.21
N TYR A 9 12.46 -13.26 -7.92
CA TYR A 9 12.47 -11.81 -7.93
C TYR A 9 13.41 -11.32 -9.04
N ALA A 10 13.02 -10.33 -9.82
CA ALA A 10 13.92 -9.65 -10.74
C ALA A 10 14.57 -8.44 -10.06
N ILE A 11 15.89 -8.24 -10.18
CA ILE A 11 16.58 -7.04 -9.71
C ILE A 11 16.20 -5.90 -10.66
N ILE A 12 15.39 -4.98 -10.18
CA ILE A 12 15.21 -3.72 -10.86
C ILE A 12 16.29 -2.79 -10.29
N PRO A 13 17.32 -2.41 -11.06
CA PRO A 13 18.31 -1.47 -10.58
C PRO A 13 17.62 -0.14 -10.34
N VAL A 14 17.55 0.29 -9.08
CA VAL A 14 17.23 1.67 -8.75
C VAL A 14 18.54 2.40 -8.60
N THR A 15 18.75 3.38 -9.44
CA THR A 15 19.79 4.38 -9.24
C THR A 15 19.32 5.26 -8.09
N LEU A 16 19.83 5.02 -6.89
CA LEU A 16 19.70 5.97 -5.81
C LEU A 16 20.64 7.14 -6.11
N SER A 17 20.09 8.34 -6.02
CA SER A 17 20.84 9.57 -6.13
C SER A 17 21.94 9.64 -5.07
N ASN A 18 23.14 9.91 -5.53
CA ASN A 18 24.24 10.58 -4.86
C ASN A 18 25.26 9.82 -4.01
N ASP A 19 25.08 8.61 -3.51
CA ASP A 19 26.11 8.00 -2.65
C ASP A 19 26.60 6.59 -3.06
N GLY A 20 26.40 6.18 -4.30
CA GLY A 20 27.13 5.01 -4.86
C GLY A 20 26.77 3.63 -4.28
N ASP A 21 25.89 3.55 -3.31
CA ASP A 21 25.41 2.29 -2.78
C ASP A 21 24.25 1.77 -3.64
N ILE A 22 24.52 0.68 -4.34
CA ILE A 22 23.51 -0.10 -5.04
C ILE A 22 22.68 -0.79 -3.98
N CYS A 23 21.55 -0.20 -3.61
CA CYS A 23 20.53 -0.93 -2.87
C CYS A 23 20.15 -2.16 -3.70
N LYS A 24 20.43 -3.34 -3.16
CA LYS A 24 20.00 -4.61 -3.77
C LYS A 24 18.49 -4.68 -3.67
N GLN A 25 17.81 -4.28 -4.73
CA GLN A 25 16.37 -4.40 -4.81
C GLN A 25 15.96 -5.85 -4.91
N LEU A 26 14.83 -6.15 -4.30
CA LEU A 26 14.10 -7.39 -4.57
C LEU A 26 13.88 -7.50 -6.08
N ILE A 27 14.35 -8.61 -6.64
CA ILE A 27 14.22 -8.87 -8.07
C ILE A 27 12.87 -9.52 -8.27
N VAL A 28 11.98 -8.86 -8.96
CA VAL A 28 10.73 -9.44 -9.40
C VAL A 28 10.90 -9.84 -10.84
N ASP A 29 10.86 -11.15 -11.14
CA ASP A 29 10.93 -11.64 -12.50
C ASP A 29 9.61 -11.30 -13.22
N GLU A 30 9.67 -10.42 -14.23
CA GLU A 30 8.49 -10.04 -15.03
C GLU A 30 7.79 -11.25 -15.68
N GLN A 31 8.50 -12.37 -15.84
CA GLN A 31 7.93 -13.59 -16.41
C GLN A 31 7.02 -14.34 -15.46
N ASP A 32 7.18 -14.11 -14.15
CA ASP A 32 6.35 -14.73 -13.11
C ASP A 32 5.12 -13.88 -12.76
N PHE A 33 4.98 -12.68 -13.34
CA PHE A 33 3.76 -11.91 -13.17
C PHE A 33 2.63 -12.51 -13.99
N PRO A 34 1.47 -12.72 -13.38
CA PRO A 34 0.25 -12.88 -14.14
C PRO A 34 0.16 -11.76 -15.17
N ALA A 35 -0.37 -12.05 -16.33
CA ALA A 35 -0.63 -11.05 -17.38
C ALA A 35 -1.34 -9.80 -16.83
N LEU A 36 -2.05 -9.94 -15.76
CA LEU A 36 -2.71 -8.92 -14.93
C LEU A 36 -1.77 -7.78 -14.48
N ALA A 37 -0.59 -8.12 -13.98
CA ALA A 37 0.36 -7.12 -13.49
C ALA A 37 1.27 -6.58 -14.60
N LYS A 38 1.39 -7.31 -15.70
CA LYS A 38 2.36 -7.02 -16.77
C LYS A 38 2.12 -5.68 -17.46
N ASN A 39 0.86 -5.29 -17.63
CA ASN A 39 0.46 -4.03 -18.24
C ASN A 39 0.09 -2.95 -17.23
N GLY A 40 0.20 -3.23 -15.95
CA GLY A 40 -0.08 -2.29 -14.87
C GLY A 40 -1.53 -1.88 -14.69
N LEU A 41 -2.43 -2.35 -15.56
CA LEU A 41 -3.88 -2.14 -15.49
C LEU A 41 -4.60 -3.42 -15.95
N HIS A 42 -5.73 -3.71 -15.36
CA HIS A 42 -6.48 -4.95 -15.63
C HIS A 42 -7.70 -4.71 -16.51
N SER A 43 -7.84 -5.53 -17.54
CA SER A 43 -9.11 -5.71 -18.26
C SER A 43 -9.99 -6.74 -17.54
N GLU A 44 -11.29 -6.74 -17.82
CA GLU A 44 -12.19 -7.77 -17.26
C GLU A 44 -11.78 -9.20 -17.62
N LYS A 45 -11.19 -9.39 -18.81
CA LYS A 45 -10.67 -10.69 -19.24
C LYS A 45 -9.50 -11.14 -18.36
N GLU A 46 -8.58 -10.22 -18.07
CA GLU A 46 -7.41 -10.50 -17.23
C GLU A 46 -7.81 -10.81 -15.79
N LEU A 47 -8.83 -10.16 -15.26
CA LEU A 47 -9.32 -10.44 -13.91
C LEU A 47 -9.83 -11.88 -13.74
N ASN A 48 -10.33 -12.50 -14.80
CA ASN A 48 -10.71 -13.91 -14.79
C ASN A 48 -9.51 -14.87 -14.80
N GLU A 49 -8.31 -14.37 -15.14
CA GLU A 49 -7.07 -15.16 -15.13
C GLU A 49 -6.56 -15.42 -13.70
N ILE A 50 -7.02 -14.65 -12.69
CA ILE A 50 -6.66 -14.86 -11.28
C ILE A 50 -6.96 -16.32 -10.86
N GLU A 51 -8.11 -16.87 -11.22
CA GLU A 51 -8.45 -18.26 -10.92
C GLU A 51 -7.50 -19.26 -11.60
N THR A 52 -7.11 -18.98 -12.83
CA THR A 52 -6.16 -19.84 -13.56
C THR A 52 -4.76 -19.79 -12.96
N ILE A 53 -4.33 -18.61 -12.54
CA ILE A 53 -2.99 -18.36 -12.01
C ILE A 53 -2.84 -18.92 -10.60
N THR A 54 -3.84 -18.69 -9.75
CA THR A 54 -3.79 -19.11 -8.34
C THR A 54 -4.24 -20.54 -8.13
N GLY A 55 -4.96 -21.12 -9.07
CA GLY A 55 -5.63 -22.42 -8.91
C GLY A 55 -6.79 -22.39 -7.92
N ARG A 56 -7.17 -21.20 -7.41
CA ARG A 56 -8.31 -20.99 -6.50
C ARG A 56 -9.41 -20.22 -7.18
N SER A 57 -10.65 -20.60 -6.91
CA SER A 57 -11.79 -19.81 -7.38
C SER A 57 -11.86 -18.45 -6.67
N LEU A 58 -12.43 -17.44 -7.36
CA LEU A 58 -12.67 -16.11 -6.76
C LEU A 58 -13.51 -16.22 -5.49
N SER A 59 -14.45 -17.17 -5.45
CA SER A 59 -15.27 -17.45 -4.26
C SER A 59 -14.45 -17.96 -3.09
N GLU A 60 -13.47 -18.84 -3.34
CA GLU A 60 -12.56 -19.35 -2.31
C GLU A 60 -11.63 -18.26 -1.80
N ILE A 61 -11.00 -17.48 -2.71
CA ILE A 61 -10.17 -16.36 -2.35
C ILE A 61 -10.95 -15.34 -1.51
N THR A 62 -12.18 -15.03 -1.92
CA THR A 62 -13.09 -14.14 -1.17
C THR A 62 -13.35 -14.66 0.24
N LYS A 63 -13.65 -15.96 0.38
CA LYS A 63 -13.88 -16.59 1.69
C LYS A 63 -12.64 -16.54 2.58
N LEU A 64 -11.47 -16.81 2.04
CA LEU A 64 -10.20 -16.76 2.76
C LEU A 64 -9.80 -15.33 3.16
N GLY A 65 -10.16 -14.34 2.32
CA GLY A 65 -9.83 -12.93 2.55
C GLY A 65 -10.74 -12.23 3.54
N ARG A 66 -11.93 -12.75 3.84
CA ARG A 66 -12.86 -12.15 4.81
C ARG A 66 -12.44 -12.41 6.27
N PRO A 67 -12.95 -11.63 7.24
CA PRO A 67 -12.71 -11.87 8.66
C PRO A 67 -13.02 -13.32 9.05
N ASN A 68 -12.14 -13.91 9.88
CA ASN A 68 -12.17 -15.32 10.27
C ASN A 68 -11.96 -16.32 9.11
N GLY A 69 -11.48 -15.86 7.96
CA GLY A 69 -10.98 -16.71 6.89
C GLY A 69 -9.57 -17.20 7.19
N LEU A 70 -8.57 -16.66 6.48
CA LEU A 70 -7.18 -17.01 6.74
C LEU A 70 -6.59 -16.28 7.95
N SER A 71 -7.11 -15.10 8.26
CA SER A 71 -6.80 -14.35 9.49
C SER A 71 -8.06 -13.90 10.21
N GLN A 72 -7.90 -13.56 11.50
CA GLN A 72 -9.04 -13.09 12.31
C GLN A 72 -9.58 -11.75 11.79
N ALA A 73 -8.69 -10.83 11.44
CA ALA A 73 -9.06 -9.51 10.92
C ALA A 73 -9.56 -9.56 9.48
N GLY A 74 -9.08 -10.52 8.68
CA GLY A 74 -9.30 -10.58 7.24
C GLY A 74 -8.42 -9.60 6.46
N PHE A 75 -8.47 -9.72 5.14
CA PHE A 75 -7.85 -8.83 4.16
C PHE A 75 -8.89 -7.96 3.44
N MET A 76 -10.15 -8.18 3.72
CA MET A 76 -11.30 -7.47 3.17
C MET A 76 -12.39 -7.37 4.23
N ALA A 77 -13.33 -6.42 4.08
CA ALA A 77 -14.52 -6.35 4.91
C ALA A 77 -15.43 -7.59 4.68
N ALA A 78 -16.29 -7.87 5.66
CA ALA A 78 -17.13 -9.08 5.64
C ALA A 78 -18.12 -9.14 4.47
N ASP A 79 -18.51 -8.00 3.94
CA ASP A 79 -19.46 -7.82 2.84
C ASP A 79 -18.80 -7.62 1.47
N GLU A 80 -17.46 -7.56 1.41
CA GLU A 80 -16.71 -7.41 0.17
C GLU A 80 -16.44 -8.75 -0.53
N ASP A 81 -16.19 -8.69 -1.82
CA ASP A 81 -15.63 -9.77 -2.62
C ASP A 81 -14.37 -9.31 -3.35
N ILE A 82 -13.45 -10.26 -3.58
CA ILE A 82 -12.12 -9.97 -4.13
C ILE A 82 -12.19 -9.28 -5.48
N LEU A 83 -13.11 -9.68 -6.35
CA LEU A 83 -13.20 -9.13 -7.70
C LEU A 83 -13.66 -7.68 -7.69
N SER A 84 -14.64 -7.35 -6.85
CA SER A 84 -15.14 -5.98 -6.69
C SER A 84 -14.07 -5.05 -6.10
N VAL A 85 -13.30 -5.54 -5.12
CA VAL A 85 -12.16 -4.79 -4.54
C VAL A 85 -11.12 -4.49 -5.61
N ILE A 86 -10.60 -5.50 -6.30
CA ILE A 86 -9.59 -5.33 -7.35
C ILE A 86 -10.09 -4.41 -8.48
N LYS A 87 -11.35 -4.55 -8.91
CA LYS A 87 -11.95 -3.66 -9.94
C LYS A 87 -12.03 -2.22 -9.47
N GLY A 88 -12.39 -2.02 -8.21
CA GLY A 88 -12.45 -0.70 -7.58
C GLY A 88 -11.07 -0.03 -7.58
N ASP A 89 -10.06 -0.74 -7.10
CA ASP A 89 -8.68 -0.24 -7.04
C ASP A 89 -8.08 0.00 -8.42
N ASN A 90 -8.27 -0.93 -9.35
CA ASN A 90 -7.83 -0.77 -10.73
C ASN A 90 -8.41 0.48 -11.40
N ARG A 91 -9.66 0.83 -11.09
CA ARG A 91 -10.28 2.08 -11.56
C ARG A 91 -9.57 3.29 -10.96
N ILE A 92 -9.31 3.29 -9.65
CA ILE A 92 -8.60 4.39 -8.95
C ILE A 92 -7.22 4.58 -9.57
N VAL A 93 -6.44 3.51 -9.72
CA VAL A 93 -5.09 3.54 -10.29
C VAL A 93 -5.10 4.12 -11.71
N ARG A 94 -6.07 3.67 -12.55
CA ARG A 94 -6.24 4.18 -13.92
C ARG A 94 -6.57 5.67 -13.93
N GLU A 95 -7.47 6.12 -13.09
CA GLU A 95 -7.89 7.52 -13.01
C GLU A 95 -6.76 8.41 -12.50
N LEU A 96 -5.90 7.91 -11.59
CA LEU A 96 -4.67 8.60 -11.19
C LEU A 96 -3.63 8.68 -12.34
N GLY A 97 -3.83 7.95 -13.44
CA GLY A 97 -2.85 7.84 -14.52
C GLY A 97 -1.56 7.15 -14.06
N LEU A 98 -1.70 6.19 -13.15
CA LEU A 98 -0.63 5.35 -12.63
C LEU A 98 -0.87 3.87 -12.99
N THR A 99 0.10 3.04 -12.66
CA THR A 99 0.05 1.58 -12.83
C THR A 99 0.29 0.88 -11.49
N HIS A 100 -0.16 -0.35 -11.35
CA HIS A 100 0.09 -1.15 -10.15
C HIS A 100 1.59 -1.31 -9.84
N PRO A 101 2.48 -1.58 -10.84
CA PRO A 101 3.91 -1.60 -10.62
C PRO A 101 4.49 -0.28 -10.08
N GLU A 102 4.02 0.88 -10.55
CA GLU A 102 4.47 2.17 -10.03
C GLU A 102 4.10 2.38 -8.58
N LEU A 103 2.94 1.88 -8.13
CA LEU A 103 2.50 1.96 -6.74
C LEU A 103 3.17 0.90 -5.85
N ALA A 104 3.45 -0.29 -6.37
CA ALA A 104 4.14 -1.34 -5.62
C ALA A 104 5.64 -1.06 -5.41
N LYS A 105 6.28 -0.44 -6.39
CA LYS A 105 7.73 -0.17 -6.39
C LYS A 105 8.23 0.55 -5.13
N PRO A 106 7.63 1.67 -4.68
CA PRO A 106 8.05 2.32 -3.45
C PRO A 106 7.89 1.44 -2.21
N LEU A 107 6.88 0.58 -2.15
CA LEU A 107 6.69 -0.35 -1.04
C LEU A 107 7.78 -1.44 -1.02
N PHE A 108 8.21 -1.95 -2.17
CA PHE A 108 9.40 -2.81 -2.24
C PHE A 108 10.66 -2.07 -1.77
N HIS A 109 10.78 -0.79 -2.11
CA HIS A 109 11.89 0.03 -1.62
C HIS A 109 11.88 0.11 -0.09
N VAL A 110 10.72 0.28 0.55
CA VAL A 110 10.57 0.26 2.01
C VAL A 110 11.13 -1.03 2.61
N LEU A 111 10.75 -2.19 2.07
CA LEU A 111 11.24 -3.48 2.59
C LEU A 111 12.78 -3.57 2.56
N ASN A 112 13.41 -3.00 1.52
CA ASN A 112 14.87 -2.95 1.42
C ASN A 112 15.50 -1.93 2.39
N MET A 113 14.76 -0.87 2.75
CA MET A 113 15.24 0.21 3.62
C MET A 113 14.95 -0.03 5.12
N MET A 114 14.30 -1.13 5.48
CA MET A 114 14.04 -1.46 6.89
C MET A 114 15.32 -1.59 7.72
N ASP A 115 16.44 -1.91 7.07
CA ASP A 115 17.78 -1.97 7.68
C ASP A 115 18.60 -0.69 7.49
N ALA A 116 18.01 0.38 6.94
CA ALA A 116 18.73 1.62 6.68
C ALA A 116 19.09 2.36 7.98
N ASP A 117 20.25 3.03 7.95
CA ASP A 117 20.79 3.73 9.12
C ASP A 117 20.18 5.12 9.37
N LEU A 118 19.42 5.66 8.40
CA LEU A 118 18.79 6.97 8.55
C LEU A 118 17.67 6.91 9.57
N SER A 119 17.87 7.59 10.68
CA SER A 119 16.89 7.64 11.77
C SER A 119 16.97 8.95 12.53
N LEU A 120 15.89 9.34 13.14
CA LEU A 120 15.81 10.45 14.05
C LEU A 120 15.20 10.04 15.38
N ASN A 121 15.71 10.64 16.47
CA ASN A 121 15.12 10.46 17.78
C ASN A 121 13.95 11.42 17.95
N ARG A 122 12.77 10.90 18.21
CA ARG A 122 11.55 11.65 18.44
C ARG A 122 10.91 11.27 19.76
N TRP A 123 10.42 12.27 20.51
CA TRP A 123 9.64 12.01 21.71
C TRP A 123 8.23 11.60 21.33
N ASN A 124 7.85 10.37 21.68
CA ASN A 124 6.48 9.89 21.52
C ASN A 124 5.64 10.35 22.73
N MET A 125 4.71 11.27 22.48
CA MET A 125 3.85 11.87 23.54
C MET A 125 2.90 10.84 24.17
N GLU A 126 2.42 9.85 23.40
CA GLU A 126 1.50 8.84 23.89
C GLU A 126 2.20 7.79 24.75
N ARG A 127 3.38 7.34 24.28
CA ARG A 127 4.19 6.31 24.96
C ARG A 127 5.15 6.89 26.01
N HIS A 128 5.23 8.21 26.14
CA HIS A 128 6.13 8.92 27.04
C HIS A 128 7.59 8.43 26.98
N ARG A 129 8.11 8.21 25.77
CA ARG A 129 9.48 7.74 25.56
C ARG A 129 10.08 8.31 24.26
N TRP A 130 11.41 8.32 24.20
CA TRP A 130 12.13 8.55 22.98
C TRP A 130 12.05 7.32 22.08
N GLU A 131 11.70 7.54 20.83
CA GLU A 131 11.69 6.51 19.80
C GLU A 131 12.65 6.88 18.69
N ASN A 132 13.35 5.87 18.18
CA ASN A 132 14.22 6.04 17.02
C ASN A 132 13.41 5.68 15.78
N ILE A 133 13.01 6.70 15.03
CA ILE A 133 12.13 6.55 13.87
C ILE A 133 13.02 6.55 12.63
N LYS A 134 12.89 5.52 11.81
CA LYS A 134 13.58 5.42 10.52
C LYS A 134 12.87 6.29 9.49
N TYR A 135 13.63 6.81 8.53
CA TYR A 135 13.10 7.55 7.39
C TYR A 135 14.01 7.42 6.18
N PHE A 136 13.46 7.72 5.02
CA PHE A 136 14.19 7.79 3.76
C PHE A 136 13.56 8.84 2.84
N PHE A 137 14.25 9.17 1.75
CA PHE A 137 13.73 10.08 0.73
C PHE A 137 13.28 9.31 -0.50
N TYR A 138 12.11 9.66 -1.01
CA TYR A 138 11.55 9.09 -2.24
C TYR A 138 10.83 10.19 -3.01
N ASN A 139 11.21 10.45 -4.27
CA ASN A 139 10.66 11.54 -5.10
C ASN A 139 10.53 12.88 -4.35
N ASP A 140 11.60 13.30 -3.67
CA ASP A 140 11.65 14.51 -2.86
C ASP A 140 10.74 14.53 -1.61
N GLN A 141 10.03 13.44 -1.33
CA GLN A 141 9.25 13.27 -0.11
C GLN A 141 10.08 12.60 0.99
N THR A 142 9.89 13.05 2.23
CA THR A 142 10.39 12.34 3.40
C THR A 142 9.36 11.32 3.84
N VAL A 143 9.72 10.04 3.77
CA VAL A 143 8.86 8.93 4.19
C VAL A 143 9.43 8.35 5.48
N PHE A 144 8.60 8.37 6.51
CA PHE A 144 8.92 7.75 7.81
C PHE A 144 8.44 6.31 7.83
N VAL A 145 9.17 5.46 8.53
CA VAL A 145 8.86 4.03 8.64
C VAL A 145 9.03 3.55 10.08
N ASP A 146 8.06 2.79 10.53
CA ASP A 146 8.12 1.99 11.76
C ASP A 146 7.71 0.57 11.41
N ALA A 147 8.53 -0.41 11.78
CA ALA A 147 8.31 -1.80 11.47
C ALA A 147 8.42 -2.66 12.72
N GLU A 148 7.45 -3.51 12.93
CA GLU A 148 7.40 -4.42 14.07
C GLU A 148 7.31 -5.87 13.56
N ASP A 149 8.06 -6.75 14.17
CA ASP A 149 7.98 -8.19 13.93
C ASP A 149 6.67 -8.74 14.51
N THR A 150 5.92 -9.49 13.72
CA THR A 150 4.68 -10.11 14.18
C THR A 150 4.96 -11.50 14.76
N LYS A 151 4.15 -11.91 15.73
CA LYS A 151 4.26 -13.24 16.32
C LYS A 151 3.69 -14.31 15.39
N GLY A 152 4.40 -14.61 14.29
CA GLY A 152 4.04 -15.64 13.33
C GLY A 152 3.82 -15.10 11.92
N GLY A 153 4.07 -15.95 10.93
CA GLY A 153 3.88 -15.64 9.52
C GLY A 153 2.41 -15.73 9.11
N GLN A 154 1.99 -14.83 8.27
CA GLN A 154 0.69 -14.87 7.62
C GLN A 154 0.85 -15.34 6.18
N LYS A 155 0.04 -16.33 5.77
CA LYS A 155 0.04 -16.85 4.39
C LYS A 155 -0.81 -15.99 3.48
N SER A 156 -0.43 -15.97 2.20
CA SER A 156 -1.19 -15.33 1.15
C SER A 156 -2.54 -16.02 0.89
N ILE A 157 -3.57 -15.22 0.60
CA ILE A 157 -4.88 -15.72 0.17
C ILE A 157 -4.86 -16.26 -1.27
N PHE A 158 -3.82 -15.96 -2.04
CA PHE A 158 -3.70 -16.31 -3.47
C PHE A 158 -2.96 -17.64 -3.72
N ASP A 159 -2.53 -18.36 -2.69
CA ASP A 159 -1.80 -19.63 -2.80
C ASP A 159 -0.49 -19.56 -3.60
N ASP A 160 0.16 -18.43 -3.54
CA ASP A 160 1.38 -18.11 -4.29
C ASP A 160 2.67 -18.35 -3.50
N ASN A 161 2.58 -19.06 -2.38
CA ASN A 161 3.68 -19.35 -1.45
C ASN A 161 4.34 -18.10 -0.85
N ILE A 162 3.63 -16.97 -0.81
CA ILE A 162 4.09 -15.77 -0.13
C ILE A 162 3.64 -15.82 1.33
N GLU A 163 4.54 -15.45 2.22
CA GLU A 163 4.28 -15.30 3.64
C GLU A 163 4.88 -13.97 4.11
N GLY A 164 4.23 -13.30 5.05
CA GLY A 164 4.71 -12.07 5.68
C GLY A 164 4.72 -12.20 7.20
N ALA A 165 5.72 -11.61 7.84
CA ALA A 165 5.91 -11.61 9.29
C ALA A 165 6.06 -10.21 9.89
N PHE A 166 6.09 -9.17 9.06
CA PHE A 166 6.26 -7.80 9.53
C PHE A 166 4.99 -6.97 9.36
N TYR A 167 4.72 -6.20 10.40
CA TYR A 167 3.83 -5.04 10.36
C TYR A 167 4.66 -3.81 10.07
N ILE A 168 4.21 -2.99 9.13
CA ILE A 168 4.90 -1.79 8.68
C ILE A 168 3.92 -0.62 8.72
N ARG A 169 4.30 0.44 9.42
CA ARG A 169 3.61 1.72 9.39
C ARG A 169 4.47 2.71 8.61
N LEU A 170 3.87 3.32 7.60
CA LEU A 170 4.48 4.34 6.77
C LEU A 170 3.73 5.64 6.94
N TRP A 171 4.45 6.77 6.95
CA TRP A 171 3.77 8.06 6.92
C TRP A 171 4.65 9.14 6.30
N HIS A 172 3.98 10.16 5.80
CA HIS A 172 4.52 11.44 5.39
C HIS A 172 3.97 12.54 6.30
N GLU A 173 4.78 13.53 6.65
CA GLU A 173 4.34 14.69 7.41
C GLU A 173 4.07 15.84 6.44
N PHE A 174 2.86 16.35 6.46
CA PHE A 174 2.46 17.47 5.60
C PHE A 174 3.35 18.69 5.81
N ASP A 175 3.78 19.28 4.72
CA ASP A 175 4.41 20.59 4.73
C ASP A 175 3.37 21.73 4.81
N GLU A 176 3.85 22.99 4.84
CA GLU A 176 2.99 24.17 4.96
C GLU A 176 2.09 24.36 3.73
N GLU A 177 2.57 24.05 2.53
CA GLU A 177 1.82 24.21 1.27
C GLU A 177 0.71 23.15 1.18
N GLU A 178 1.00 21.91 1.55
CA GLU A 178 0.06 20.83 1.59
C GLU A 178 -1.04 21.06 2.63
N LEU A 179 -0.67 21.53 3.83
CA LEU A 179 -1.64 21.90 4.87
C LEU A 179 -2.51 23.06 4.43
N TYR A 180 -1.94 24.06 3.79
CA TYR A 180 -2.71 25.19 3.25
C TYR A 180 -3.71 24.72 2.18
N PHE A 181 -3.27 23.87 1.25
CA PHE A 181 -4.15 23.27 0.24
C PHE A 181 -5.33 22.53 0.85
N LEU A 182 -5.06 21.65 1.82
CA LEU A 182 -6.10 20.89 2.52
C LEU A 182 -7.06 21.82 3.25
N GLN A 183 -6.55 22.84 3.93
CA GLN A 183 -7.38 23.81 4.64
C GLN A 183 -8.27 24.63 3.69
N GLU A 184 -7.74 25.04 2.53
CA GLU A 184 -8.52 25.76 1.52
C GLU A 184 -9.66 24.90 0.97
N LYS A 185 -9.38 23.64 0.64
CA LYS A 185 -10.35 22.75 -0.01
C LYS A 185 -11.32 22.09 0.97
N TYR A 186 -10.84 21.71 2.15
CA TYR A 186 -11.56 20.85 3.09
C TYR A 186 -11.74 21.46 4.48
N GLY A 187 -11.37 22.72 4.69
CA GLY A 187 -11.54 23.41 5.96
C GLY A 187 -12.99 23.59 6.42
N HIS A 188 -13.97 23.27 5.56
CA HIS A 188 -15.39 23.20 5.90
C HIS A 188 -15.81 21.92 6.62
N LEU A 189 -14.95 20.89 6.64
CA LEU A 189 -15.19 19.66 7.38
C LEU A 189 -15.09 19.91 8.89
N SER A 190 -15.74 19.07 9.69
CA SER A 190 -15.52 19.08 11.14
C SER A 190 -14.06 18.76 11.46
N ALA A 191 -13.58 19.19 12.64
CA ALA A 191 -12.19 18.92 13.05
C ALA A 191 -11.86 17.41 13.00
N THR A 192 -12.76 16.55 13.48
CA THR A 192 -12.58 15.10 13.43
C THR A 192 -12.49 14.58 11.99
N GLN A 193 -13.35 15.03 11.09
CA GLN A 193 -13.32 14.63 9.69
C GLN A 193 -12.03 15.10 9.00
N PHE A 194 -11.62 16.33 9.29
CA PHE A 194 -10.39 16.89 8.71
C PHE A 194 -9.15 16.12 9.20
N ASP A 195 -9.06 15.80 10.49
CA ASP A 195 -7.95 15.01 11.04
C ASP A 195 -7.97 13.57 10.52
N THR A 196 -9.15 12.97 10.37
CA THR A 196 -9.29 11.66 9.74
C THR A 196 -8.82 11.68 8.29
N LEU A 197 -9.21 12.71 7.50
CA LEU A 197 -8.76 12.86 6.13
C LEU A 197 -7.24 12.97 6.04
N LYS A 198 -6.61 13.78 6.88
CA LYS A 198 -5.15 13.88 6.94
C LYS A 198 -4.52 12.51 7.22
N THR A 199 -5.04 11.79 8.22
CA THR A 199 -4.51 10.46 8.55
C THR A 199 -4.65 9.48 7.39
N LEU A 200 -5.81 9.42 6.74
CA LEU A 200 -6.04 8.51 5.61
C LEU A 200 -5.13 8.82 4.40
N LEU A 201 -4.75 10.07 4.21
CA LEU A 201 -3.85 10.50 3.14
C LEU A 201 -2.38 10.21 3.47
N SER A 202 -1.98 10.45 4.71
CA SER A 202 -0.56 10.51 5.08
C SER A 202 -0.05 9.31 5.86
N VAL A 203 -0.90 8.36 6.24
CA VAL A 203 -0.51 7.17 7.02
C VAL A 203 -1.02 5.91 6.34
N ILE A 204 -0.12 4.93 6.16
CA ILE A 204 -0.44 3.60 5.68
C ILE A 204 0.00 2.58 6.73
N HIS A 205 -0.89 1.61 6.99
CA HIS A 205 -0.58 0.40 7.72
C HIS A 205 -0.54 -0.75 6.72
N THR A 206 0.59 -1.44 6.62
CA THR A 206 0.82 -2.43 5.58
C THR A 206 1.63 -3.62 6.12
N GLY A 207 1.80 -4.65 5.31
CA GLY A 207 2.61 -5.82 5.60
C GLY A 207 3.59 -6.13 4.48
N GLU A 208 4.47 -7.09 4.74
CA GLU A 208 5.48 -7.56 3.77
C GLU A 208 4.89 -8.08 2.47
N MET A 209 3.68 -8.64 2.50
CA MET A 209 3.03 -9.22 1.33
C MET A 209 2.44 -8.19 0.39
N GLU A 210 2.14 -7.00 0.88
CA GLU A 210 1.36 -5.99 0.16
C GLU A 210 1.99 -5.56 -1.17
N PRO A 211 3.29 -5.28 -1.28
CA PRO A 211 3.90 -4.95 -2.57
C PRO A 211 3.71 -6.07 -3.61
N GLN A 212 3.72 -7.32 -3.17
CA GLN A 212 3.46 -8.48 -4.05
C GLN A 212 1.99 -8.55 -4.46
N TYR A 213 1.06 -8.29 -3.54
CA TYR A 213 -0.36 -8.27 -3.82
C TYR A 213 -0.72 -7.20 -4.85
N ILE A 214 -0.18 -6.00 -4.67
CA ILE A 214 -0.36 -4.89 -5.61
C ILE A 214 0.25 -5.24 -6.97
N MET A 215 1.50 -5.68 -6.99
CA MET A 215 2.25 -5.96 -8.22
C MET A 215 1.62 -7.09 -9.03
N ARG A 216 1.18 -8.17 -8.38
CA ARG A 216 0.68 -9.38 -9.05
C ARG A 216 -0.80 -9.32 -9.37
N TYR A 217 -1.61 -8.78 -8.47
CA TYR A 217 -3.06 -8.90 -8.52
C TYR A 217 -3.79 -7.57 -8.59
N GLY A 218 -3.10 -6.44 -8.37
CA GLY A 218 -3.74 -5.14 -8.20
C GLY A 218 -4.64 -5.09 -6.96
N PHE A 219 -4.29 -5.88 -5.94
CA PHE A 219 -5.03 -5.99 -4.70
C PHE A 219 -4.34 -5.17 -3.61
N TYR A 220 -5.04 -4.19 -3.06
CA TYR A 220 -4.55 -3.24 -2.03
C TYR A 220 -5.19 -3.50 -0.67
N GLU A 221 -5.62 -4.70 -0.44
CA GLU A 221 -6.60 -5.09 0.55
C GLU A 221 -7.97 -4.40 0.37
N GLY A 222 -9.00 -4.92 1.02
CA GLY A 222 -10.31 -4.28 1.05
C GLY A 222 -10.38 -3.18 2.10
N HIS A 223 -11.59 -2.80 2.50
CA HIS A 223 -11.79 -1.78 3.53
C HIS A 223 -11.51 -2.33 4.93
N THR A 224 -10.24 -2.54 5.21
CA THR A 224 -9.68 -2.98 6.49
C THR A 224 -8.77 -1.90 7.06
N PHE A 225 -8.33 -2.10 8.29
CA PHE A 225 -7.29 -1.26 8.90
C PHE A 225 -5.95 -1.32 8.12
N TRP A 226 -5.71 -2.44 7.44
CA TRP A 226 -4.47 -2.74 6.71
C TRP A 226 -4.49 -2.27 5.25
N ARG A 227 -5.59 -1.67 4.82
CA ARG A 227 -5.71 -1.20 3.44
C ARG A 227 -4.62 -0.22 3.07
N THR A 228 -3.88 -0.57 2.05
CA THR A 228 -2.83 0.26 1.45
C THR A 228 -3.44 1.07 0.29
N ASP A 229 -4.21 2.12 0.59
CA ASP A 229 -5.00 2.85 -0.40
C ASP A 229 -4.12 3.44 -1.53
N PRO A 230 -4.45 3.24 -2.82
CA PRO A 230 -3.69 3.76 -3.95
C PRO A 230 -3.48 5.28 -3.93
N ILE A 231 -4.45 6.04 -3.42
CA ILE A 231 -4.33 7.50 -3.29
C ILE A 231 -3.28 7.84 -2.25
N ALA A 232 -3.33 7.19 -1.08
CA ALA A 232 -2.35 7.41 -0.01
C ALA A 232 -0.93 7.03 -0.45
N ILE A 233 -0.74 5.88 -1.11
CA ILE A 233 0.57 5.51 -1.69
C ILE A 233 1.05 6.61 -2.63
N SER A 234 0.20 7.04 -3.56
CA SER A 234 0.59 8.01 -4.58
C SER A 234 1.04 9.34 -3.98
N PHE A 235 0.42 9.75 -2.88
CA PHE A 235 0.77 10.98 -2.16
C PHE A 235 2.02 10.81 -1.30
N ILE A 236 2.05 9.81 -0.40
CA ILE A 236 3.16 9.58 0.54
C ILE A 236 4.51 9.46 -0.19
N PHE A 237 4.52 8.81 -1.35
CA PHE A 237 5.73 8.61 -2.14
C PHE A 237 5.96 9.67 -3.23
N GLY A 238 5.22 10.77 -3.22
CA GLY A 238 5.40 11.87 -4.18
C GLY A 238 5.18 11.48 -5.65
N LEU A 239 4.38 10.43 -5.91
CA LEU A 239 3.98 10.07 -7.28
C LEU A 239 2.92 11.04 -7.82
N LYS A 240 2.12 11.61 -6.94
CA LYS A 240 1.11 12.64 -7.21
C LYS A 240 1.08 13.65 -6.07
N THR A 241 0.92 14.92 -6.43
CA THR A 241 0.62 15.98 -5.44
C THR A 241 -0.86 15.95 -5.05
N LEU A 242 -1.22 16.58 -3.94
CA LEU A 242 -2.63 16.77 -3.56
C LEU A 242 -3.43 17.50 -4.64
N ALA A 243 -2.80 18.45 -5.32
CA ALA A 243 -3.43 19.19 -6.43
C ALA A 243 -3.69 18.29 -7.65
N ASP A 244 -2.78 17.37 -7.99
CA ASP A 244 -2.98 16.40 -9.06
C ASP A 244 -4.10 15.42 -8.73
N ILE A 245 -4.13 14.92 -7.49
CA ILE A 245 -5.16 14.02 -7.01
C ILE A 245 -6.53 14.72 -7.06
N GLU A 246 -6.63 15.93 -6.55
CA GLU A 246 -7.88 16.70 -6.55
C GLU A 246 -8.35 17.04 -7.96
N LYS A 247 -7.44 17.37 -8.88
CA LYS A 247 -7.76 17.61 -10.29
C LYS A 247 -8.33 16.37 -10.97
N THR A 248 -7.78 15.22 -10.67
CA THR A 248 -8.22 13.93 -11.23
C THR A 248 -9.54 13.47 -10.59
N TYR A 249 -9.68 13.74 -9.31
CA TYR A 249 -10.78 13.31 -8.46
C TYR A 249 -11.41 14.48 -7.68
N PRO A 250 -12.09 15.43 -8.33
CA PRO A 250 -12.75 16.50 -7.61
C PRO A 250 -13.68 15.96 -6.53
N GLY A 251 -13.36 16.25 -5.27
CA GLY A 251 -14.13 15.80 -4.11
C GLY A 251 -13.92 14.35 -3.69
N LYS A 252 -13.01 13.58 -4.28
CA LYS A 252 -12.79 12.17 -3.89
C LYS A 252 -11.91 11.97 -2.68
N LEU A 253 -11.16 12.94 -2.26
CA LEU A 253 -10.56 12.86 -0.93
C LEU A 253 -11.65 12.70 0.14
N VAL A 254 -12.84 13.27 -0.08
CA VAL A 254 -14.04 13.02 0.75
C VAL A 254 -14.54 11.57 0.63
N TYR A 255 -14.31 10.90 -0.50
CA TYR A 255 -14.65 9.48 -0.67
C TYR A 255 -13.88 8.57 0.30
N MET A 256 -12.61 8.88 0.58
CA MET A 256 -11.84 8.14 1.58
C MET A 256 -12.51 8.23 2.96
N LEU A 257 -13.02 9.42 3.34
CA LEU A 257 -13.78 9.60 4.56
C LEU A 257 -15.08 8.80 4.56
N THR A 258 -15.82 8.85 3.45
CA THR A 258 -17.11 8.15 3.35
C THR A 258 -16.94 6.65 3.54
N ASN A 259 -15.95 6.06 2.86
CA ASN A 259 -15.65 4.65 2.99
C ASN A 259 -15.16 4.27 4.39
N HIS A 260 -14.25 5.08 4.95
CA HIS A 260 -13.77 4.85 6.30
C HIS A 260 -14.90 4.79 7.32
N PHE A 261 -15.81 5.77 7.32
CA PHE A 261 -16.94 5.79 8.26
C PHE A 261 -17.97 4.70 7.99
N THR A 262 -18.16 4.28 6.74
CA THR A 262 -19.13 3.21 6.41
C THR A 262 -18.66 1.85 6.93
N HIS A 263 -17.36 1.57 6.90
CA HIS A 263 -16.80 0.28 7.33
C HIS A 263 -16.32 0.26 8.79
N ALA A 264 -15.95 1.40 9.38
CA ALA A 264 -15.56 1.49 10.79
C ALA A 264 -16.74 1.33 11.77
N THR A 265 -17.97 1.46 11.30
CA THR A 265 -19.20 1.34 12.12
C THR A 265 -19.85 -0.04 12.08
N LYS A 266 -19.26 -1.00 11.41
CA LYS A 266 -19.70 -2.41 11.37
C LYS A 266 -18.73 -3.31 12.11
#